data_f3c60cf7c7d646ec2f601c5b7b52eff4
#
_entry.id   f3c60cf7c7d646ec2f601c5b7b52eff4
#
_cell.length_a   1.000
_cell.length_b   1.000
_cell.length_c   1.000
_cell.angle_alpha   90.00
_cell.angle_beta   90.00
_cell.angle_gamma   90.00
#
_symmetry.space_group_name_H-M   'P 1'
#
loop_
_entity.id
_entity.type
_entity.pdbx_description
1 polymer ?
#
loop_
_entity_poly.entity_id
_entity_poly.type
_entity_poly.pdbx_seq_one_letter_code
_entity_poly.pdbx_strand_id
1 'polypeptide(L)'
;ALANGVKTKPVIIGAYTFLKLARFTGKKNAGDIAQSVVNVYADVIAKLSALGAEWIQLDESCLVKDMTAEDITFFKDIYTKILDKKGSAKILLQTYFGDVRDCYNDICALAFDGIGLDFIEGIKTAELVEKNGFPKDKVLFAGVVNGKNIWKNHYAKTLAIIDDIKDKCGEIVLGTSCSLLHVPYTLKNESKLSDDYKKYFAY
;
A
#
# COMPACT_ATOMS: atom_id res chain seq x y z
N ALA A 1 1.03 9.09 -20.08
CA ALA A 1 2.24 9.45 -19.34
C ALA A 1 3.50 9.08 -20.14
N LEU A 2 3.68 7.81 -20.51
CA LEU A 2 4.85 7.34 -21.27
C LEU A 2 5.05 8.10 -22.60
N ALA A 3 3.98 8.40 -23.35
CA ALA A 3 4.05 9.22 -24.55
C ALA A 3 4.59 10.64 -24.33
N ASN A 4 4.51 11.12 -23.09
CA ASN A 4 5.05 12.41 -22.66
C ASN A 4 6.41 12.30 -21.94
N GLY A 5 7.08 11.14 -22.04
CA GLY A 5 8.37 10.88 -21.38
C GLY A 5 8.29 10.74 -19.85
N VAL A 6 7.11 10.60 -19.27
CA VAL A 6 6.91 10.48 -17.83
C VAL A 6 6.72 9.01 -17.44
N LYS A 7 7.64 8.48 -16.65
CA LYS A 7 7.48 7.16 -16.02
C LYS A 7 6.47 7.26 -14.88
N THR A 8 5.46 6.40 -14.91
CA THR A 8 4.41 6.35 -13.88
C THR A 8 4.24 4.94 -13.35
N LYS A 9 3.77 4.85 -12.13
CA LYS A 9 3.34 3.61 -11.49
C LYS A 9 1.81 3.58 -11.48
N PRO A 10 1.17 2.69 -12.27
CA PRO A 10 -0.27 2.47 -12.17
C PRO A 10 -0.68 2.05 -10.77
N VAL A 11 -1.77 2.62 -10.26
CA VAL A 11 -2.35 2.28 -8.95
C VAL A 11 -3.77 1.79 -9.17
N ILE A 12 -4.07 0.62 -8.69
CA ILE A 12 -5.42 0.03 -8.73
C ILE A 12 -5.79 -0.53 -7.35
N ILE A 13 -7.08 -0.57 -7.04
CA ILE A 13 -7.56 -1.24 -5.84
C ILE A 13 -7.12 -2.70 -5.85
N GLY A 14 -6.72 -3.26 -4.72
CA GLY A 14 -6.32 -4.65 -4.61
C GLY A 14 -7.52 -5.60 -4.72
N ALA A 15 -7.27 -6.82 -5.19
CA ALA A 15 -8.32 -7.80 -5.49
C ALA A 15 -9.08 -8.25 -4.23
N TYR A 16 -8.38 -8.43 -3.11
CA TYR A 16 -9.00 -8.79 -1.84
C TYR A 16 -9.86 -7.65 -1.31
N THR A 17 -9.34 -6.41 -1.28
CA THR A 17 -10.11 -5.23 -0.88
C THR A 17 -11.33 -5.03 -1.76
N PHE A 18 -11.20 -5.20 -3.08
CA PHE A 18 -12.34 -5.15 -4.00
C PHE A 18 -13.44 -6.15 -3.60
N LEU A 19 -13.09 -7.40 -3.36
CA LEU A 19 -14.03 -8.46 -2.96
C LEU A 19 -14.64 -8.22 -1.58
N LYS A 20 -13.86 -7.70 -0.61
CA LYS A 20 -14.35 -7.39 0.75
C LYS A 20 -15.27 -6.18 0.81
N LEU A 21 -15.13 -5.22 -0.10
CA LEU A 21 -15.98 -4.03 -0.19
C LEU A 21 -17.20 -4.23 -1.12
N ALA A 22 -17.19 -5.28 -1.95
CA ALA A 22 -18.30 -5.58 -2.85
C ALA A 22 -19.58 -5.87 -2.07
N ARG A 23 -20.69 -5.31 -2.54
CA ARG A 23 -22.04 -5.57 -2.00
C ARG A 23 -22.78 -6.54 -2.92
N PHE A 24 -23.16 -7.67 -2.38
CA PHE A 24 -23.88 -8.71 -3.11
C PHE A 24 -25.37 -8.59 -2.84
N THR A 25 -26.19 -8.40 -3.87
CA THR A 25 -27.66 -8.23 -3.75
C THR A 25 -28.44 -9.53 -4.05
N GLY A 26 -27.75 -10.62 -4.36
CA GLY A 26 -28.35 -11.92 -4.68
C GLY A 26 -27.81 -13.05 -3.80
N LYS A 27 -27.82 -14.26 -4.37
CA LYS A 27 -27.33 -15.46 -3.69
C LYS A 27 -25.81 -15.65 -3.76
N LYS A 28 -25.12 -14.88 -4.62
CA LYS A 28 -23.65 -14.97 -4.79
C LYS A 28 -22.94 -14.25 -3.65
N ASN A 29 -21.72 -14.71 -3.36
CA ASN A 29 -20.80 -14.13 -2.40
C ASN A 29 -19.44 -13.87 -3.05
N ALA A 30 -18.46 -13.37 -2.28
CA ALA A 30 -17.13 -13.07 -2.77
C ALA A 30 -16.40 -14.32 -3.32
N GLY A 31 -16.57 -15.48 -2.68
CA GLY A 31 -15.99 -16.74 -3.13
C GLY A 31 -16.46 -17.17 -4.52
N ASP A 32 -17.75 -16.97 -4.82
CA ASP A 32 -18.36 -17.37 -6.10
C ASP A 32 -17.78 -16.61 -7.30
N ILE A 33 -17.27 -15.39 -7.09
CA ILE A 33 -16.72 -14.55 -8.15
C ILE A 33 -15.18 -14.41 -8.09
N ALA A 34 -14.55 -14.95 -7.05
CA ALA A 34 -13.12 -14.77 -6.80
C ALA A 34 -12.26 -15.16 -8.01
N GLN A 35 -12.54 -16.32 -8.64
CA GLN A 35 -11.77 -16.76 -9.81
C GLN A 35 -11.92 -15.81 -11.00
N SER A 36 -13.11 -15.25 -11.21
CA SER A 36 -13.32 -14.25 -12.28
C SER A 36 -12.54 -12.97 -12.00
N VAL A 37 -12.52 -12.51 -10.74
CA VAL A 37 -11.72 -11.35 -10.30
C VAL A 37 -10.23 -11.62 -10.51
N VAL A 38 -9.72 -12.78 -10.09
CA VAL A 38 -8.32 -13.20 -10.32
C VAL A 38 -7.95 -13.11 -11.79
N ASN A 39 -8.80 -13.63 -12.69
CA ASN A 39 -8.54 -13.59 -14.12
C ASN A 39 -8.48 -12.15 -14.66
N VAL A 40 -9.41 -11.28 -14.24
CA VAL A 40 -9.42 -9.87 -14.65
C VAL A 40 -8.15 -9.15 -14.14
N TYR A 41 -7.75 -9.35 -12.89
CA TYR A 41 -6.53 -8.74 -12.37
C TYR A 41 -5.28 -9.23 -13.10
N ALA A 42 -5.17 -10.52 -13.36
CA ALA A 42 -4.07 -11.08 -14.13
C ALA A 42 -3.98 -10.46 -15.55
N ASP A 43 -5.12 -10.31 -16.22
CA ASP A 43 -5.18 -9.69 -17.57
C ASP A 43 -4.81 -8.19 -17.51
N VAL A 44 -5.27 -7.44 -16.50
CA VAL A 44 -4.93 -6.02 -16.32
C VAL A 44 -3.44 -5.85 -16.06
N ILE A 45 -2.87 -6.65 -15.16
CA ILE A 45 -1.44 -6.63 -14.82
C ILE A 45 -0.61 -6.97 -16.06
N ALA A 46 -0.97 -8.01 -16.80
CA ALA A 46 -0.26 -8.40 -18.02
C ALA A 46 -0.29 -7.28 -19.09
N LYS A 47 -1.43 -6.62 -19.28
CA LYS A 47 -1.56 -5.48 -20.20
C LYS A 47 -0.73 -4.28 -19.76
N LEU A 48 -0.74 -3.93 -18.46
CA LEU A 48 0.06 -2.83 -17.93
C LEU A 48 1.56 -3.12 -18.06
N SER A 49 1.98 -4.37 -17.79
CA SER A 49 3.36 -4.82 -18.01
C SER A 49 3.77 -4.71 -19.48
N ALA A 50 2.93 -5.16 -20.41
CA ALA A 50 3.18 -5.06 -21.84
C ALA A 50 3.27 -3.61 -22.35
N LEU A 51 2.59 -2.67 -21.67
CA LEU A 51 2.69 -1.23 -21.93
C LEU A 51 3.93 -0.57 -21.30
N GLY A 52 4.80 -1.34 -20.64
CA GLY A 52 6.06 -0.87 -20.08
C GLY A 52 5.97 -0.32 -18.65
N ALA A 53 4.93 -0.66 -17.90
CA ALA A 53 4.90 -0.35 -16.47
C ALA A 53 5.99 -1.14 -15.74
N GLU A 54 6.93 -0.44 -15.08
CA GLU A 54 7.98 -1.07 -14.28
C GLU A 54 7.41 -1.56 -12.93
N TRP A 55 6.55 -0.77 -12.31
CA TRP A 55 5.84 -1.07 -11.07
C TRP A 55 4.34 -0.94 -11.26
N ILE A 56 3.59 -1.83 -10.63
CA ILE A 56 2.13 -1.75 -10.51
C ILE A 56 1.79 -1.83 -9.01
N GLN A 57 1.04 -0.86 -8.50
CA GLN A 57 0.61 -0.82 -7.10
C GLN A 57 -0.80 -1.34 -6.96
N LEU A 58 -0.98 -2.24 -6.00
CA LEU A 58 -2.26 -2.81 -5.59
C LEU A 58 -2.60 -2.34 -4.18
N ASP A 59 -3.64 -1.52 -4.05
CA ASP A 59 -4.06 -0.92 -2.79
C ASP A 59 -4.95 -1.88 -1.99
N GLU A 60 -4.39 -2.48 -0.95
CA GLU A 60 -5.05 -3.46 -0.09
C GLU A 60 -5.35 -2.92 1.32
N SER A 61 -6.17 -1.90 1.39
CA SER A 61 -6.55 -1.26 2.66
C SER A 61 -7.37 -2.15 3.60
N CYS A 62 -8.00 -3.21 3.11
CA CYS A 62 -8.74 -4.14 3.98
C CYS A 62 -7.83 -5.06 4.81
N LEU A 63 -6.53 -5.17 4.50
CA LEU A 63 -5.59 -5.98 5.27
C LEU A 63 -5.26 -5.41 6.66
N VAL A 64 -5.59 -4.14 6.91
CA VAL A 64 -5.38 -3.52 8.23
C VAL A 64 -6.56 -3.73 9.19
N LYS A 65 -7.63 -4.38 8.72
CA LYS A 65 -8.75 -4.80 9.58
C LYS A 65 -8.41 -6.08 10.31
N ASP A 66 -9.19 -6.40 11.34
CA ASP A 66 -9.09 -7.70 11.99
C ASP A 66 -9.44 -8.81 10.98
N MET A 67 -8.53 -9.78 10.84
CA MET A 67 -8.64 -10.86 9.85
C MET A 67 -8.78 -12.21 10.55
N THR A 68 -9.73 -13.01 10.08
CA THR A 68 -9.85 -14.40 10.47
C THR A 68 -8.86 -15.30 9.70
N ALA A 69 -8.65 -16.52 10.13
CA ALA A 69 -7.81 -17.49 9.42
C ALA A 69 -8.35 -17.78 7.99
N GLU A 70 -9.67 -17.75 7.82
CA GLU A 70 -10.34 -17.90 6.53
C GLU A 70 -10.06 -16.70 5.62
N ASP A 71 -10.08 -15.47 6.17
CA ASP A 71 -9.75 -14.24 5.45
C ASP A 71 -8.31 -14.29 4.92
N ILE A 72 -7.36 -14.70 5.76
CA ILE A 72 -5.94 -14.83 5.39
C ILE A 72 -5.78 -15.91 4.30
N THR A 73 -6.42 -17.05 4.45
CA THR A 73 -6.39 -18.14 3.45
C THR A 73 -6.94 -17.66 2.12
N PHE A 74 -8.08 -16.95 2.14
CA PHE A 74 -8.71 -16.41 0.94
C PHE A 74 -7.84 -15.37 0.24
N PHE A 75 -7.22 -14.46 1.00
CA PHE A 75 -6.26 -13.49 0.48
C PHE A 75 -5.06 -14.18 -0.19
N LYS A 76 -4.47 -15.18 0.46
CA LYS A 76 -3.33 -15.94 -0.07
C LYS A 76 -3.68 -16.67 -1.37
N ASP A 77 -4.84 -17.33 -1.43
CA ASP A 77 -5.30 -18.04 -2.64
C ASP A 77 -5.45 -17.11 -3.83
N ILE A 78 -6.06 -15.94 -3.63
CA ILE A 78 -6.21 -14.91 -4.67
C ILE A 78 -4.85 -14.45 -5.18
N TYR A 79 -3.95 -14.05 -4.28
CA TYR A 79 -2.69 -13.43 -4.66
C TYR A 79 -1.66 -14.41 -5.20
N THR A 80 -1.63 -15.64 -4.75
CA THR A 80 -0.80 -16.69 -5.37
C THR A 80 -1.13 -16.81 -6.86
N LYS A 81 -2.42 -16.88 -7.21
CA LYS A 81 -2.87 -16.99 -8.61
C LYS A 81 -2.62 -15.74 -9.45
N ILE A 82 -2.76 -14.55 -8.87
CA ILE A 82 -2.50 -13.28 -9.57
C ILE A 82 -1.00 -13.12 -9.83
N LEU A 83 -0.16 -13.36 -8.82
CA LEU A 83 1.27 -13.15 -8.89
C LEU A 83 1.97 -14.13 -9.84
N ASP A 84 1.45 -15.33 -10.00
CA ASP A 84 1.92 -16.30 -11.01
C ASP A 84 1.86 -15.75 -12.45
N LYS A 85 1.00 -14.76 -12.70
CA LYS A 85 0.77 -14.19 -14.04
C LYS A 85 1.26 -12.75 -14.17
N LYS A 86 2.06 -12.23 -13.24
CA LYS A 86 2.45 -10.81 -13.21
C LYS A 86 3.35 -10.35 -14.36
N GLY A 87 3.93 -11.26 -15.15
CA GLY A 87 4.86 -10.92 -16.22
C GLY A 87 6.16 -10.30 -15.68
N SER A 88 6.69 -9.28 -16.39
CA SER A 88 7.95 -8.60 -16.01
C SER A 88 7.77 -7.43 -15.06
N ALA A 89 6.54 -6.96 -14.83
CA ALA A 89 6.29 -5.85 -13.92
C ALA A 89 6.52 -6.26 -12.46
N LYS A 90 7.06 -5.32 -11.68
CA LYS A 90 7.15 -5.45 -10.23
C LYS A 90 5.81 -5.08 -9.59
N ILE A 91 5.36 -5.89 -8.63
CA ILE A 91 4.09 -5.67 -7.94
C ILE A 91 4.34 -5.16 -6.52
N LEU A 92 3.81 -3.97 -6.23
CA LEU A 92 3.75 -3.38 -4.90
C LEU A 92 2.38 -3.67 -4.27
N LEU A 93 2.37 -4.40 -3.17
CA LEU A 93 1.23 -4.45 -2.26
C LEU A 93 1.28 -3.22 -1.36
N GLN A 94 0.29 -2.34 -1.41
CA GLN A 94 0.25 -1.13 -0.57
C GLN A 94 -0.86 -1.24 0.46
N THR A 95 -0.50 -1.08 1.73
CA THR A 95 -1.45 -0.96 2.85
C THR A 95 -1.39 0.43 3.47
N TYR A 96 -2.49 0.88 4.07
CA TYR A 96 -2.60 2.17 4.74
C TYR A 96 -3.78 2.20 5.72
N PHE A 97 -3.79 3.17 6.63
CA PHE A 97 -4.78 3.39 7.70
C PHE A 97 -4.70 2.39 8.86
N GLY A 98 -3.58 1.73 9.03
CA GLY A 98 -3.34 0.81 10.14
C GLY A 98 -2.20 -0.16 9.88
N ASP A 99 -2.01 -1.08 10.80
CA ASP A 99 -1.02 -2.16 10.71
C ASP A 99 -1.64 -3.49 10.24
N VAL A 100 -0.81 -4.36 9.73
CA VAL A 100 -1.19 -5.67 9.16
C VAL A 100 -0.86 -6.82 10.13
N ARG A 101 -1.15 -6.62 11.42
CA ARG A 101 -0.77 -7.53 12.53
C ARG A 101 -1.16 -8.99 12.32
N ASP A 102 -2.33 -9.23 11.72
CA ASP A 102 -2.87 -10.58 11.58
C ASP A 102 -2.29 -11.33 10.38
N CYS A 103 -1.75 -10.61 9.38
CA CYS A 103 -1.28 -11.21 8.12
C CYS A 103 0.15 -10.79 7.71
N TYR A 104 0.92 -10.14 8.59
CA TYR A 104 2.26 -9.64 8.27
C TYR A 104 3.16 -10.70 7.64
N ASN A 105 3.29 -11.86 8.29
CA ASN A 105 4.14 -12.94 7.80
C ASN A 105 3.62 -13.54 6.48
N ASP A 106 2.30 -13.59 6.29
CA ASP A 106 1.67 -14.11 5.08
C ASP A 106 1.93 -13.20 3.89
N ILE A 107 1.80 -11.87 4.05
CA ILE A 107 2.12 -10.93 2.98
C ILE A 107 3.62 -10.92 2.65
N CYS A 108 4.48 -11.06 3.65
CA CYS A 108 5.93 -11.18 3.45
C CYS A 108 6.32 -12.45 2.69
N ALA A 109 5.58 -13.56 2.84
CA ALA A 109 5.84 -14.82 2.17
C ALA A 109 5.35 -14.87 0.72
N LEU A 110 4.40 -14.01 0.30
CA LEU A 110 3.91 -13.97 -1.08
C LEU A 110 4.92 -13.31 -2.02
N ALA A 111 4.83 -13.62 -3.32
CA ALA A 111 5.79 -13.19 -4.35
C ALA A 111 5.59 -11.73 -4.82
N PHE A 112 5.27 -10.82 -3.89
CA PHE A 112 5.33 -9.38 -4.14
C PHE A 112 6.79 -8.93 -4.27
N ASP A 113 7.03 -7.92 -5.09
CA ASP A 113 8.37 -7.31 -5.24
C ASP A 113 8.57 -6.15 -4.24
N GLY A 114 7.47 -5.55 -3.77
CA GLY A 114 7.46 -4.52 -2.74
C GLY A 114 6.24 -4.61 -1.85
N ILE A 115 6.40 -4.16 -0.61
CA ILE A 115 5.32 -4.09 0.38
C ILE A 115 5.33 -2.69 0.99
N GLY A 116 4.19 -2.01 0.92
CA GLY A 116 3.96 -0.69 1.50
C GLY A 116 3.27 -0.81 2.85
N LEU A 117 3.89 -0.28 3.89
CA LEU A 117 3.41 -0.31 5.26
C LEU A 117 3.23 1.09 5.83
N ASP A 118 2.18 1.28 6.60
CA ASP A 118 1.87 2.53 7.30
C ASP A 118 2.54 2.55 8.69
N PHE A 119 3.50 3.44 8.89
CA PHE A 119 4.20 3.64 10.16
C PHE A 119 3.61 4.79 10.99
N ILE A 120 2.53 5.41 10.52
CA ILE A 120 1.88 6.54 11.20
C ILE A 120 0.61 6.07 11.94
N GLU A 121 -0.32 5.44 11.25
CA GLU A 121 -1.54 4.88 11.85
C GLU A 121 -1.38 3.41 12.22
N GLY A 122 -0.44 2.72 11.61
CA GLY A 122 -0.05 1.35 11.95
C GLY A 122 0.84 1.30 13.19
N ILE A 123 0.25 1.47 14.37
CA ILE A 123 0.98 1.59 15.65
C ILE A 123 1.86 0.38 15.97
N LYS A 124 1.56 -0.79 15.41
CA LYS A 124 2.36 -2.01 15.58
C LYS A 124 3.33 -2.26 14.42
N THR A 125 3.31 -1.44 13.37
CA THR A 125 4.09 -1.71 12.15
C THR A 125 5.60 -1.80 12.43
N ALA A 126 6.17 -0.86 13.19
CA ALA A 126 7.58 -0.87 13.55
C ALA A 126 7.94 -2.13 14.36
N GLU A 127 7.13 -2.48 15.37
CA GLU A 127 7.29 -3.70 16.17
C GLU A 127 7.22 -4.98 15.31
N LEU A 128 6.30 -5.04 14.35
CA LEU A 128 6.18 -6.17 13.43
C LEU A 128 7.45 -6.36 12.60
N VAL A 129 8.01 -5.27 12.05
CA VAL A 129 9.26 -5.31 11.28
C VAL A 129 10.44 -5.66 12.18
N GLU A 130 10.52 -5.10 13.39
CA GLU A 130 11.58 -5.38 14.34
C GLU A 130 11.60 -6.86 14.76
N LYS A 131 10.44 -7.38 15.15
CA LYS A 131 10.29 -8.73 15.70
C LYS A 131 10.41 -9.83 14.64
N ASN A 132 9.81 -9.63 13.47
CA ASN A 132 9.73 -10.67 12.44
C ASN A 132 10.77 -10.48 11.32
N GLY A 133 11.44 -9.33 11.26
CA GLY A 133 12.27 -8.92 10.13
C GLY A 133 11.42 -8.54 8.92
N PHE A 134 12.10 -8.16 7.83
CA PHE A 134 11.49 -7.90 6.53
C PHE A 134 12.30 -8.62 5.44
N PRO A 135 11.68 -9.25 4.41
CA PRO A 135 12.38 -9.99 3.38
C PRO A 135 13.39 -9.10 2.63
N LYS A 136 14.64 -9.54 2.56
CA LYS A 136 15.75 -8.76 1.95
C LYS A 136 15.65 -8.65 0.42
N ASP A 137 14.87 -9.53 -0.21
CA ASP A 137 14.59 -9.57 -1.64
C ASP A 137 13.42 -8.67 -2.06
N LYS A 138 12.76 -8.01 -1.09
CA LYS A 138 11.64 -7.11 -1.33
C LYS A 138 11.97 -5.67 -0.95
N VAL A 139 11.33 -4.72 -1.64
CA VAL A 139 11.43 -3.30 -1.32
C VAL A 139 10.37 -2.95 -0.26
N LEU A 140 10.78 -2.36 0.86
CA LEU A 140 9.86 -1.75 1.83
C LEU A 140 9.50 -0.33 1.39
N PHE A 141 8.24 -0.09 1.10
CA PHE A 141 7.69 1.26 0.92
C PHE A 141 7.17 1.75 2.28
N ALA A 142 8.01 2.51 2.96
CA ALA A 142 7.73 2.97 4.32
C ALA A 142 6.92 4.27 4.32
N GLY A 143 5.65 4.19 4.72
CA GLY A 143 4.76 5.34 4.90
C GLY A 143 5.05 6.05 6.22
N VAL A 144 6.09 6.88 6.24
CA VAL A 144 6.60 7.57 7.45
C VAL A 144 6.24 9.04 7.52
N VAL A 145 5.63 9.58 6.47
CA VAL A 145 5.09 10.95 6.44
C VAL A 145 3.56 10.89 6.47
N ASN A 146 2.94 11.62 7.39
CA ASN A 146 1.50 11.58 7.55
C ASN A 146 0.78 12.15 6.31
N GLY A 147 -0.01 11.33 5.63
CA GLY A 147 -0.78 11.70 4.44
C GLY A 147 -2.20 12.20 4.74
N LYS A 148 -2.63 12.27 6.02
CA LYS A 148 -3.99 12.65 6.44
C LYS A 148 -4.05 13.98 7.20
N ASN A 149 -2.93 14.51 7.63
CA ASN A 149 -2.90 15.80 8.30
C ASN A 149 -2.21 16.88 7.45
N ILE A 150 -2.40 18.13 7.86
CA ILE A 150 -1.90 19.31 7.14
C ILE A 150 -0.56 19.83 7.67
N TRP A 151 -0.03 19.23 8.73
CA TRP A 151 1.13 19.75 9.44
C TRP A 151 2.45 19.39 8.78
N LYS A 152 3.45 20.23 8.91
CA LYS A 152 4.83 19.90 8.53
C LYS A 152 5.29 18.63 9.25
N ASN A 153 6.01 17.80 8.52
CA ASN A 153 6.56 16.57 9.06
C ASN A 153 7.53 16.82 10.22
N HIS A 154 7.47 15.98 11.23
CA HIS A 154 8.40 16.02 12.36
C HIS A 154 9.61 15.14 12.06
N TYR A 155 10.62 15.69 11.38
CA TYR A 155 11.78 14.95 10.86
C TYR A 155 12.48 14.08 11.89
N ALA A 156 12.67 14.55 13.14
CA ALA A 156 13.33 13.75 14.18
C ALA A 156 12.56 12.45 14.49
N LYS A 157 11.22 12.50 14.52
CA LYS A 157 10.39 11.29 14.72
C LYS A 157 10.46 10.36 13.50
N THR A 158 10.41 10.92 12.31
CA THR A 158 10.52 10.14 11.07
C THR A 158 11.88 9.45 10.97
N LEU A 159 12.97 10.16 11.28
CA LEU A 159 14.32 9.59 11.28
C LEU A 159 14.47 8.48 12.31
N ALA A 160 13.90 8.63 13.51
CA ALA A 160 13.91 7.59 14.54
C ALA A 160 13.25 6.29 14.02
N ILE A 161 12.07 6.39 13.38
CA ILE A 161 11.41 5.23 12.78
C ILE A 161 12.31 4.57 11.72
N ILE A 162 12.96 5.37 10.88
CA ILE A 162 13.86 4.84 9.83
C ILE A 162 15.06 4.15 10.47
N ASP A 163 15.65 4.73 11.51
CA ASP A 163 16.80 4.16 12.21
C ASP A 163 16.45 2.80 12.85
N ASP A 164 15.24 2.64 13.37
CA ASP A 164 14.79 1.39 13.99
C ASP A 164 14.63 0.24 12.97
N ILE A 165 14.30 0.55 11.71
CA ILE A 165 13.97 -0.46 10.69
C ILE A 165 15.04 -0.66 9.61
N LYS A 166 15.99 0.29 9.42
CA LYS A 166 16.92 0.28 8.28
C LYS A 166 17.78 -0.99 8.17
N ASP A 167 18.21 -1.54 9.31
CA ASP A 167 19.04 -2.75 9.35
C ASP A 167 18.22 -4.04 9.17
N LYS A 168 16.90 -3.95 9.26
CA LYS A 168 15.98 -5.08 9.10
C LYS A 168 15.56 -5.30 7.64
N CYS A 169 15.71 -4.31 6.79
CA CYS A 169 15.27 -4.31 5.40
C CYS A 169 16.46 -4.36 4.43
N GLY A 170 16.24 -4.75 3.17
CA GLY A 170 17.22 -4.64 2.09
C GLY A 170 17.18 -3.24 1.48
N GLU A 171 16.08 -2.90 0.85
CA GLU A 171 15.83 -1.60 0.22
C GLU A 171 14.60 -0.94 0.85
N ILE A 172 14.70 0.38 1.10
CA ILE A 172 13.60 1.17 1.68
C ILE A 172 13.33 2.36 0.76
N VAL A 173 12.06 2.53 0.39
CA VAL A 173 11.53 3.72 -0.29
C VAL A 173 10.65 4.49 0.70
N LEU A 174 10.98 5.76 0.94
CA LEU A 174 10.21 6.61 1.85
C LEU A 174 9.02 7.22 1.14
N GLY A 175 7.88 7.25 1.81
CA GLY A 175 6.64 7.79 1.28
C GLY A 175 5.70 8.33 2.33
N THR A 176 4.51 8.73 1.88
CA THR A 176 3.40 9.09 2.75
C THR A 176 2.67 7.84 3.25
N SER A 177 2.07 7.94 4.45
CA SER A 177 1.32 6.84 5.08
C SER A 177 0.07 6.42 4.29
N CYS A 178 -0.47 7.35 3.51
CA CYS A 178 -1.58 7.12 2.59
C CYS A 178 -1.56 8.17 1.46
N SER A 179 -2.55 8.12 0.57
CA SER A 179 -2.69 9.09 -0.53
C SER A 179 -2.85 10.52 -0.01
N LEU A 180 -2.16 11.49 -0.65
CA LEU A 180 -2.32 12.93 -0.38
C LEU A 180 -3.68 13.49 -0.86
N LEU A 181 -4.56 12.69 -1.43
CA LEU A 181 -5.95 13.06 -1.72
C LEU A 181 -6.75 13.43 -0.46
N HIS A 182 -6.27 13.07 0.73
CA HIS A 182 -6.90 13.39 2.01
C HIS A 182 -6.54 14.77 2.55
N VAL A 183 -5.64 15.51 1.90
CA VAL A 183 -5.13 16.80 2.36
C VAL A 183 -5.27 17.86 1.26
N PRO A 184 -5.35 19.16 1.62
CA PRO A 184 -5.36 20.24 0.64
C PRO A 184 -4.09 20.28 -0.20
N TYR A 185 -4.21 20.76 -1.44
CA TYR A 185 -3.07 20.91 -2.35
C TYR A 185 -2.24 22.14 -2.06
N THR A 186 -2.86 23.25 -1.60
CA THR A 186 -2.19 24.55 -1.41
C THR A 186 -2.94 25.46 -0.45
N LEU A 187 -2.20 26.27 0.29
CA LEU A 187 -2.74 27.33 1.16
C LEU A 187 -3.09 28.63 0.40
N LYS A 188 -2.86 28.72 -0.91
CA LYS A 188 -3.01 29.96 -1.69
C LYS A 188 -4.40 30.59 -1.53
N ASN A 189 -5.45 29.78 -1.37
CA ASN A 189 -6.83 30.23 -1.24
C ASN A 189 -7.29 30.43 0.21
N GLU A 190 -6.41 30.17 1.21
CA GLU A 190 -6.72 30.31 2.63
C GLU A 190 -6.51 31.75 3.11
N SER A 191 -7.34 32.67 2.61
CA SER A 191 -7.23 34.11 2.90
C SER A 191 -7.60 34.49 4.34
N LYS A 192 -8.35 33.63 5.06
CA LYS A 192 -8.79 33.87 6.44
C LYS A 192 -7.79 33.40 7.51
N LEU A 193 -6.78 32.62 7.11
CA LEU A 193 -5.73 32.15 8.03
C LEU A 193 -4.60 33.19 8.10
N SER A 194 -4.17 33.53 9.32
CA SER A 194 -2.98 34.36 9.51
C SER A 194 -1.70 33.61 9.14
N ASP A 195 -0.67 34.35 8.77
CA ASP A 195 0.64 33.79 8.42
C ASP A 195 1.30 33.06 9.60
N ASP A 196 0.95 33.46 10.84
CA ASP A 196 1.41 32.78 12.05
C ASP A 196 0.92 31.33 12.14
N TYR A 197 -0.25 31.01 11.60
CA TYR A 197 -0.73 29.64 11.50
C TYR A 197 -0.18 28.93 10.25
N LYS A 198 -0.14 29.61 9.10
CA LYS A 198 0.31 29.02 7.83
C LYS A 198 1.73 28.47 7.89
N LYS A 199 2.61 29.05 8.71
CA LYS A 199 4.00 28.58 8.84
C LYS A 199 4.14 27.13 9.35
N TYR A 200 3.11 26.57 9.97
CA TYR A 200 3.12 25.19 10.46
C TYR A 200 2.57 24.16 9.45
N PHE A 201 1.99 24.61 8.35
CA PHE A 201 1.40 23.73 7.34
C PHE A 201 2.44 23.27 6.32
N ALA A 202 2.20 22.08 5.75
CA ALA A 202 3.12 21.45 4.81
C ALA A 202 3.02 22.00 3.36
N TYR A 203 1.98 22.77 3.05
CA TYR A 203 1.68 23.25 1.70
C TYR A 203 2.00 24.71 1.51
#